data_6786079306f0d3aa6ee4d478736056f3
#
_entry.id   6786079306f0d3aa6ee4d478736056f3
#
_cell.length_a   1.000
_cell.length_b   1.000
_cell.length_c   1.000
_cell.angle_alpha   90.00
_cell.angle_beta   90.00
_cell.angle_gamma   90.00
#
_symmetry.space_group_name_H-M   'P 1'
#
loop_
_entity.id
_entity.type
_entity.pdbx_description
1 polymer ?
#
loop_
_entity_poly.entity_id
_entity_poly.type
_entity_poly.pdbx_seq_one_letter_code
_entity_poly.pdbx_strand_id
1 'polypeptide(L)'
;MNDYKQTVSDLIAEHYRYQQEVAHKDGLLTMCEASGPHQNQSDALLCQKYSDVPMGEFWARSKTHRISLKQRFLTKEAVSAGHIYGKNVISAESFTSVGPQWEEDPYFLKPTADRAFCEGINKLYFHTYPHSPSLTAKPGFVYYAGTYINRNTTWWNYSLDWNTYLARNQYVLQQGTPVVDVCIYYGTGIEKRIQYKQDSALMDLGYQYDYVNSDVILNQMSVQDGKICLPNGISYELLVLPEESGISIEVLEKIREMVYDGATIVGPRPICSIGLYK
;
A
#
# COMPACT_ATOMS: atom_id res chain seq x y z
N MET A 1 -25.92 0.89 -9.97
CA MET A 1 -25.04 1.46 -8.90
C MET A 1 -23.58 1.06 -9.10
N ASN A 2 -23.29 -0.24 -9.28
CA ASN A 2 -21.89 -0.72 -9.45
C ASN A 2 -21.20 -0.10 -10.68
N ASP A 3 -21.87 -0.08 -11.84
CA ASP A 3 -21.30 0.48 -13.06
C ASP A 3 -20.98 1.97 -12.96
N TYR A 4 -21.83 2.74 -12.27
CA TYR A 4 -21.51 4.15 -11.99
C TYR A 4 -20.25 4.30 -11.14
N LYS A 5 -20.12 3.50 -10.08
CA LYS A 5 -18.92 3.51 -9.23
C LYS A 5 -17.69 3.07 -10.01
N GLN A 6 -17.82 2.03 -10.83
CA GLN A 6 -16.74 1.58 -11.71
C GLN A 6 -16.29 2.71 -12.65
N THR A 7 -17.25 3.37 -13.32
CA THR A 7 -16.93 4.51 -14.20
C THR A 7 -16.19 5.63 -13.47
N VAL A 8 -16.61 5.98 -12.25
CA VAL A 8 -15.92 6.98 -11.43
C VAL A 8 -14.48 6.53 -11.11
N SER A 9 -14.30 5.27 -10.73
CA SER A 9 -12.97 4.71 -10.45
C SER A 9 -12.07 4.73 -11.67
N ASP A 10 -12.60 4.33 -12.83
CA ASP A 10 -11.86 4.31 -14.08
C ASP A 10 -11.41 5.72 -14.49
N LEU A 11 -12.28 6.72 -14.33
CA LEU A 11 -11.93 8.13 -14.59
C LEU A 11 -10.86 8.65 -13.63
N ILE A 12 -10.90 8.25 -12.37
CA ILE A 12 -9.86 8.60 -11.40
C ILE A 12 -8.53 7.94 -11.79
N ALA A 13 -8.53 6.66 -12.12
CA ALA A 13 -7.33 5.96 -12.58
C ALA A 13 -6.75 6.57 -13.87
N GLU A 14 -7.62 6.98 -14.80
CA GLU A 14 -7.24 7.69 -16.01
C GLU A 14 -6.57 9.04 -15.71
N HIS A 15 -7.03 9.75 -14.67
CA HIS A 15 -6.37 10.97 -14.20
C HIS A 15 -4.93 10.69 -13.75
N TYR A 16 -4.70 9.63 -12.96
CA TYR A 16 -3.34 9.23 -12.55
C TYR A 16 -2.47 8.85 -13.75
N ARG A 17 -3.03 8.11 -14.73
CA ARG A 17 -2.35 7.75 -15.96
C ARG A 17 -1.90 9.00 -16.73
N TYR A 18 -2.82 9.95 -16.94
CA TYR A 18 -2.51 11.19 -17.65
C TYR A 18 -1.46 12.04 -16.91
N GLN A 19 -1.56 12.11 -15.59
CA GLN A 19 -0.57 12.81 -14.76
C GLN A 19 0.84 12.21 -14.95
N GLN A 20 0.96 10.88 -14.93
CA GLN A 20 2.22 10.20 -15.19
C GLN A 20 2.76 10.50 -16.60
N GLU A 21 1.92 10.41 -17.60
CA GLU A 21 2.31 10.70 -18.99
C GLU A 21 2.83 12.12 -19.18
N VAL A 22 2.20 13.10 -18.53
CA VAL A 22 2.65 14.51 -18.57
C VAL A 22 3.98 14.66 -17.85
N ALA A 23 4.12 14.09 -16.65
CA ALA A 23 5.36 14.14 -15.88
C ALA A 23 6.53 13.54 -16.65
N HIS A 24 6.32 12.38 -17.28
CA HIS A 24 7.36 11.69 -18.04
C HIS A 24 7.85 12.50 -19.27
N LYS A 25 6.99 13.30 -19.90
CA LYS A 25 7.41 14.20 -21.01
C LYS A 25 8.46 15.22 -20.58
N ASP A 26 8.40 15.62 -19.31
CA ASP A 26 9.32 16.56 -18.70
C ASP A 26 10.46 15.87 -17.92
N GLY A 27 10.60 14.55 -18.04
CA GLY A 27 11.62 13.74 -17.34
C GLY A 27 11.40 13.63 -15.84
N LEU A 28 10.18 13.87 -15.36
CA LEU A 28 9.80 13.78 -13.95
C LEU A 28 9.17 12.42 -13.65
N LEU A 29 9.31 11.97 -12.40
CA LEU A 29 8.61 10.81 -11.86
C LEU A 29 7.41 11.24 -11.03
N THR A 30 6.39 10.40 -11.01
CA THR A 30 5.20 10.60 -10.15
C THR A 30 5.32 9.82 -8.86
N MET A 31 4.90 10.43 -7.77
CA MET A 31 4.69 9.77 -6.48
C MET A 31 3.28 10.09 -6.03
N CYS A 32 2.47 9.05 -5.83
CA CYS A 32 1.06 9.22 -5.55
C CYS A 32 0.65 8.37 -4.36
N GLU A 33 0.01 8.99 -3.40
CA GLU A 33 -0.69 8.34 -2.31
C GLU A 33 -2.14 8.10 -2.73
N ALA A 34 -2.40 7.02 -3.46
CA ALA A 34 -3.73 6.66 -3.90
C ALA A 34 -4.53 5.89 -2.85
N SER A 35 -3.86 5.39 -1.82
CA SER A 35 -4.45 4.76 -0.64
C SER A 35 -4.17 5.59 0.59
N GLY A 36 -5.17 5.85 1.40
CA GLY A 36 -5.02 6.63 2.63
C GLY A 36 -6.36 6.82 3.32
N PRO A 37 -6.41 7.53 4.46
CA PRO A 37 -7.64 7.68 5.25
C PRO A 37 -8.74 8.46 4.52
N HIS A 38 -8.39 9.17 3.46
CA HIS A 38 -9.30 10.04 2.69
C HIS A 38 -9.70 9.48 1.33
N GLN A 39 -9.17 8.33 0.94
CA GLN A 39 -9.46 7.69 -0.35
C GLN A 39 -10.69 6.79 -0.25
N ASN A 40 -11.73 7.05 -1.02
CA ASN A 40 -13.01 6.35 -0.81
C ASN A 40 -13.75 5.98 -2.10
N GLN A 41 -13.28 6.36 -3.30
CA GLN A 41 -14.11 6.23 -4.50
C GLN A 41 -13.38 5.67 -5.72
N SER A 42 -12.18 5.11 -5.53
CA SER A 42 -11.40 4.54 -6.61
C SER A 42 -10.74 3.23 -6.21
N ASP A 43 -10.42 2.42 -7.20
CA ASP A 43 -9.51 1.29 -7.04
C ASP A 43 -8.09 1.83 -6.82
N ALA A 44 -7.64 1.80 -5.57
CA ALA A 44 -6.35 2.35 -5.19
C ALA A 44 -5.19 1.61 -5.87
N LEU A 45 -5.28 0.29 -6.02
CA LEU A 45 -4.26 -0.50 -6.70
C LEU A 45 -4.14 -0.11 -8.19
N LEU A 46 -5.26 0.13 -8.86
CA LEU A 46 -5.27 0.61 -10.24
C LEU A 46 -4.69 2.02 -10.36
N CYS A 47 -4.98 2.91 -9.41
CA CYS A 47 -4.36 4.24 -9.36
C CYS A 47 -2.84 4.14 -9.14
N GLN A 48 -2.39 3.31 -8.22
CA GLN A 48 -0.97 3.08 -7.92
C GLN A 48 -0.21 2.45 -9.10
N LYS A 49 -0.87 1.76 -10.02
CA LYS A 49 -0.29 1.29 -11.29
C LYS A 49 0.43 2.41 -12.04
N TYR A 50 -0.15 3.59 -12.02
CA TYR A 50 0.33 4.78 -12.71
C TYR A 50 1.21 5.69 -11.85
N SER A 51 1.61 5.24 -10.68
CA SER A 51 2.61 5.91 -9.85
C SER A 51 3.98 5.28 -10.06
N ASP A 52 5.02 6.07 -10.32
CA ASP A 52 6.39 5.56 -10.41
C ASP A 52 6.91 5.14 -9.04
N VAL A 53 6.46 5.86 -8.02
CA VAL A 53 6.72 5.54 -6.61
C VAL A 53 5.38 5.41 -5.88
N PRO A 54 4.82 4.19 -5.78
CA PRO A 54 3.62 3.95 -4.98
C PRO A 54 3.83 4.40 -3.55
N MET A 55 2.83 5.05 -2.98
CA MET A 55 2.91 5.59 -1.62
C MET A 55 1.70 5.17 -0.79
N GLY A 56 1.98 4.67 0.40
CA GLY A 56 1.02 4.43 1.46
C GLY A 56 1.25 5.35 2.65
N GLU A 57 0.64 5.04 3.78
CA GLU A 57 0.70 5.84 4.99
C GLU A 57 0.74 4.96 6.24
N PHE A 58 1.53 5.34 7.25
CA PHE A 58 1.43 4.73 8.57
C PHE A 58 1.61 5.74 9.70
N TRP A 59 0.95 5.47 10.81
CA TRP A 59 0.83 6.39 11.94
C TRP A 59 1.61 5.92 13.15
N ALA A 60 2.14 6.88 13.90
CA ALA A 60 2.81 6.64 15.18
C ALA A 60 1.88 6.80 16.38
N ARG A 61 0.97 7.78 16.33
CA ARG A 61 0.13 8.14 17.49
C ARG A 61 -1.22 8.75 17.09
N SER A 62 -2.25 8.60 17.95
CA SER A 62 -3.50 9.36 17.92
C SER A 62 -3.55 10.39 19.05
N LYS A 63 -4.63 11.21 19.09
CA LYS A 63 -4.78 12.30 20.08
C LYS A 63 -4.66 11.87 21.54
N THR A 64 -5.05 10.66 21.89
CA THR A 64 -5.22 10.24 23.28
C THR A 64 -4.32 9.08 23.68
N HIS A 65 -3.78 8.33 22.72
CA HIS A 65 -3.00 7.12 22.99
C HIS A 65 -2.17 6.71 21.79
N ARG A 66 -1.20 5.85 22.00
CA ARG A 66 -0.46 5.19 20.94
C ARG A 66 -1.41 4.34 20.10
N ILE A 67 -1.37 4.52 18.80
CA ILE A 67 -2.20 3.74 17.87
C ILE A 67 -1.70 2.30 17.85
N SER A 68 -2.62 1.33 17.90
CA SER A 68 -2.24 -0.06 17.68
C SER A 68 -1.70 -0.23 16.25
N LEU A 69 -0.69 -1.06 16.09
CA LEU A 69 -0.06 -1.33 14.80
C LEU A 69 -1.05 -1.86 13.73
N LYS A 70 -2.22 -2.37 14.14
CA LYS A 70 -3.28 -2.86 13.24
C LYS A 70 -4.21 -1.76 12.72
N GLN A 71 -4.25 -0.56 13.32
CA GLN A 71 -5.32 0.41 13.08
C GLN A 71 -4.97 1.52 12.09
N ARG A 72 -3.70 1.80 11.86
CA ARG A 72 -3.27 2.93 11.04
C ARG A 72 -2.05 2.58 10.17
N PHE A 73 -2.11 1.41 9.58
CA PHE A 73 -1.19 0.95 8.56
C PHE A 73 -1.95 0.82 7.23
N LEU A 74 -1.78 1.79 6.37
CA LEU A 74 -2.39 1.88 5.05
C LEU A 74 -1.30 1.74 3.98
N THR A 75 -0.48 0.71 4.14
CA THR A 75 0.72 0.47 3.34
C THR A 75 0.53 -0.62 2.29
N LYS A 76 -0.38 -1.56 2.57
CA LYS A 76 -0.45 -2.82 1.81
C LYS A 76 -0.88 -2.65 0.36
N GLU A 77 -1.70 -1.67 0.05
CA GLU A 77 -2.09 -1.36 -1.34
C GLU A 77 -0.90 -0.83 -2.15
N ALA A 78 -0.09 0.07 -1.56
CA ALA A 78 1.12 0.57 -2.20
C ALA A 78 2.17 -0.53 -2.35
N VAL A 79 2.33 -1.39 -1.34
CA VAL A 79 3.23 -2.55 -1.39
C VAL A 79 2.82 -3.51 -2.50
N SER A 80 1.54 -3.89 -2.53
CA SER A 80 1.01 -4.79 -3.57
C SER A 80 1.18 -4.20 -4.97
N ALA A 81 0.92 -2.89 -5.14
CA ALA A 81 1.16 -2.21 -6.41
C ALA A 81 2.65 -2.25 -6.81
N GLY A 82 3.54 -2.00 -5.86
CA GLY A 82 4.99 -2.08 -6.08
C GLY A 82 5.41 -3.47 -6.56
N HIS A 83 4.95 -4.49 -5.87
CA HIS A 83 5.21 -5.88 -6.24
C HIS A 83 4.64 -6.22 -7.62
N ILE A 84 3.35 -6.02 -7.84
CA ILE A 84 2.64 -6.42 -9.06
C ILE A 84 3.16 -5.70 -10.29
N TYR A 85 3.37 -4.38 -10.20
CA TYR A 85 3.80 -3.57 -11.34
C TYR A 85 5.32 -3.35 -11.42
N GLY A 86 6.12 -4.08 -10.62
CA GLY A 86 7.57 -4.09 -10.69
C GLY A 86 8.21 -2.76 -10.30
N LYS A 87 7.67 -2.07 -9.31
CA LYS A 87 8.23 -0.81 -8.80
C LYS A 87 9.24 -1.10 -7.69
N ASN A 88 10.50 -0.74 -7.88
CA ASN A 88 11.55 -1.00 -6.90
C ASN A 88 11.47 -0.13 -5.65
N VAL A 89 10.88 1.06 -5.76
CA VAL A 89 10.72 1.99 -4.64
C VAL A 89 9.26 2.04 -4.24
N ILE A 90 8.99 1.65 -3.00
CA ILE A 90 7.66 1.62 -2.40
C ILE A 90 7.71 2.49 -1.15
N SER A 91 6.97 3.58 -1.17
CA SER A 91 7.08 4.61 -0.15
C SER A 91 5.90 4.67 0.80
N ALA A 92 6.08 5.39 1.90
CA ALA A 92 4.98 5.75 2.78
C ALA A 92 5.18 7.14 3.40
N GLU A 93 4.10 7.90 3.56
CA GLU A 93 4.00 8.93 4.57
C GLU A 93 4.21 8.28 5.93
N SER A 94 5.19 8.73 6.68
CA SER A 94 5.75 7.96 7.77
C SER A 94 5.65 8.71 9.09
N PHE A 95 5.15 7.98 10.11
CA PHE A 95 5.04 8.47 11.48
C PHE A 95 4.02 9.60 11.67
N THR A 96 2.96 9.63 10.87
CA THR A 96 1.85 10.55 11.08
C THR A 96 1.33 10.43 12.52
N SER A 97 1.10 11.55 13.16
CA SER A 97 0.68 11.62 14.55
C SER A 97 -0.31 12.76 14.76
N VAL A 98 -1.34 12.51 15.56
CA VAL A 98 -2.27 13.54 16.02
C VAL A 98 -2.47 13.35 17.52
N GLY A 99 -1.81 14.16 18.33
CA GLY A 99 -1.86 14.00 19.79
C GLY A 99 -0.83 14.84 20.50
N PRO A 100 -0.39 14.44 21.70
CA PRO A 100 0.72 15.07 22.35
C PRO A 100 1.92 15.17 21.43
N GLN A 101 2.49 16.35 21.35
CA GLN A 101 3.56 16.67 20.41
C GLN A 101 4.90 16.69 21.16
N TRP A 102 6.02 16.45 20.46
CA TRP A 102 7.37 16.50 21.00
C TRP A 102 7.75 15.35 21.96
N GLU A 103 6.96 14.29 21.99
CA GLU A 103 7.20 13.13 22.86
C GLU A 103 7.85 11.95 22.13
N GLU A 104 7.74 11.91 20.81
CA GLU A 104 8.26 10.82 20.00
C GLU A 104 9.78 10.92 19.86
N ASP A 105 10.45 9.83 20.17
CA ASP A 105 11.88 9.63 19.99
C ASP A 105 12.16 8.39 19.12
N PRO A 106 13.39 8.14 18.71
CA PRO A 106 13.75 6.97 17.92
C PRO A 106 13.37 5.63 18.56
N TYR A 107 13.43 5.52 19.88
CA TYR A 107 13.02 4.30 20.59
C TYR A 107 11.52 4.04 20.46
N PHE A 108 10.73 5.10 20.57
CA PHE A 108 9.28 5.04 20.38
C PHE A 108 8.89 4.72 18.92
N LEU A 109 9.61 5.29 17.94
CA LEU A 109 9.28 5.18 16.51
C LEU A 109 9.79 3.88 15.87
N LYS A 110 10.88 3.30 16.41
CA LYS A 110 11.54 2.13 15.81
C LYS A 110 10.62 0.93 15.56
N PRO A 111 9.79 0.46 16.50
CA PRO A 111 8.91 -0.69 16.25
C PRO A 111 7.93 -0.46 15.11
N THR A 112 7.52 0.79 14.90
CA THR A 112 6.60 1.15 13.81
C THR A 112 7.34 1.17 12.46
N ALA A 113 8.58 1.69 12.44
CA ALA A 113 9.44 1.63 11.26
C ALA A 113 9.76 0.19 10.86
N ASP A 114 10.16 -0.65 11.82
CA ASP A 114 10.49 -2.06 11.58
C ASP A 114 9.29 -2.81 11.00
N ARG A 115 8.10 -2.54 11.52
CA ARG A 115 6.88 -3.08 10.96
C ARG A 115 6.66 -2.64 9.50
N ALA A 116 6.82 -1.36 9.20
CA ALA A 116 6.66 -0.86 7.83
C ALA A 116 7.62 -1.57 6.86
N PHE A 117 8.87 -1.78 7.28
CA PHE A 117 9.85 -2.53 6.50
C PHE A 117 9.45 -4.00 6.31
N CYS A 118 8.95 -4.66 7.35
CA CYS A 118 8.44 -6.04 7.26
C CYS A 118 7.20 -6.15 6.35
N GLU A 119 6.41 -5.10 6.22
CA GLU A 119 5.26 -5.08 5.32
C GLU A 119 5.63 -4.79 3.86
N GLY A 120 6.87 -4.37 3.57
CA GLY A 120 7.40 -4.13 2.23
C GLY A 120 7.63 -2.66 1.87
N ILE A 121 7.40 -1.71 2.78
CA ILE A 121 7.81 -0.31 2.58
C ILE A 121 9.34 -0.25 2.60
N ASN A 122 9.91 0.44 1.62
CA ASN A 122 11.35 0.59 1.50
C ASN A 122 11.81 2.04 1.25
N LYS A 123 10.89 3.01 1.40
CA LYS A 123 11.17 4.44 1.34
C LYS A 123 10.26 5.20 2.30
N LEU A 124 10.86 5.91 3.26
CA LEU A 124 10.14 6.68 4.27
C LEU A 124 10.17 8.17 3.95
N TYR A 125 9.01 8.81 3.95
CA TYR A 125 8.86 10.25 3.91
C TYR A 125 8.31 10.73 5.25
N PHE A 126 9.12 11.43 6.00
CA PHE A 126 8.75 11.84 7.35
C PHE A 126 7.59 12.84 7.37
N HIS A 127 6.56 12.53 8.10
CA HIS A 127 5.51 13.44 8.46
C HIS A 127 5.62 13.77 9.96
N THR A 128 6.41 14.86 10.32
CA THR A 128 6.79 15.90 9.38
C THR A 128 8.07 16.63 9.80
N TYR A 129 8.69 17.32 8.86
CA TYR A 129 9.77 18.29 9.12
C TYR A 129 9.24 19.71 8.87
N PRO A 130 8.58 20.36 9.86
CA PRO A 130 8.00 21.67 9.66
C PRO A 130 9.07 22.74 9.47
N HIS A 131 8.84 23.64 8.53
CA HIS A 131 9.71 24.79 8.33
C HIS A 131 9.65 25.73 9.55
N SER A 132 10.79 25.98 10.15
CA SER A 132 10.93 26.87 11.33
C SER A 132 11.98 27.93 11.04
N PRO A 133 11.57 29.10 10.50
CA PRO A 133 12.51 30.15 10.07
C PRO A 133 13.21 30.85 11.22
N SER A 134 12.60 30.89 12.39
CA SER A 134 13.21 31.50 13.57
C SER A 134 14.25 30.59 14.21
N LEU A 135 15.42 31.13 14.53
CA LEU A 135 16.47 30.42 15.27
C LEU A 135 16.26 30.47 16.80
N THR A 136 15.44 31.39 17.27
CA THR A 136 15.23 31.67 18.69
C THR A 136 13.88 31.20 19.21
N ALA A 137 12.86 31.09 18.34
CA ALA A 137 11.56 30.61 18.77
C ALA A 137 11.63 29.14 19.16
N LYS A 138 11.22 28.79 20.37
CA LYS A 138 11.16 27.43 20.90
C LYS A 138 9.74 27.12 21.39
N PRO A 139 9.20 25.96 21.09
CA PRO A 139 9.75 24.82 20.34
C PRO A 139 9.80 25.03 18.81
N GLY A 140 9.38 26.17 18.31
CA GLY A 140 9.35 26.53 16.90
C GLY A 140 7.96 26.42 16.29
N PHE A 141 7.91 26.55 14.96
CA PHE A 141 6.66 26.39 14.21
C PHE A 141 6.34 24.91 14.05
N VAL A 142 5.06 24.60 14.06
CA VAL A 142 4.53 23.24 14.01
C VAL A 142 3.37 23.15 13.03
N TYR A 143 3.16 21.95 12.50
CA TYR A 143 1.95 21.56 11.80
C TYR A 143 1.05 20.82 12.79
N TYR A 144 -0.27 20.81 12.59
CA TYR A 144 -1.21 20.21 13.57
C TYR A 144 -1.11 18.68 13.66
N ALA A 145 -0.51 18.03 12.66
CA ALA A 145 -0.32 16.59 12.59
C ALA A 145 1.16 16.26 12.34
N GLY A 146 1.52 15.01 12.54
CA GLY A 146 2.85 14.50 12.29
C GLY A 146 3.73 14.41 13.53
N THR A 147 4.75 13.57 13.43
CA THR A 147 5.82 13.47 14.41
C THR A 147 6.90 14.48 14.04
N TYR A 148 7.27 15.36 14.96
CA TYR A 148 8.24 16.40 14.67
C TYR A 148 9.66 15.86 14.69
N ILE A 149 10.26 15.77 13.50
CA ILE A 149 11.63 15.30 13.30
C ILE A 149 12.44 16.49 12.77
N ASN A 150 12.93 17.33 13.64
CA ASN A 150 13.67 18.54 13.27
C ASN A 150 14.65 18.98 14.36
N ARG A 151 15.43 20.03 14.06
CA ARG A 151 16.46 20.58 14.94
C ARG A 151 16.00 21.04 16.32
N ASN A 152 14.71 21.15 16.57
CA ASN A 152 14.16 21.61 17.85
C ASN A 152 13.80 20.46 18.78
N THR A 153 13.83 19.19 18.31
CA THR A 153 13.67 18.04 19.20
C THR A 153 14.90 17.82 20.05
N THR A 154 14.70 17.29 21.24
CA THR A 154 15.80 17.11 22.23
C THR A 154 16.85 16.12 21.78
N TRP A 155 16.49 15.16 20.95
CA TRP A 155 17.36 14.09 20.43
C TRP A 155 18.01 14.42 19.07
N TRP A 156 17.72 15.56 18.46
CA TRP A 156 18.20 15.91 17.11
C TRP A 156 19.70 15.75 16.93
N ASN A 157 20.50 16.20 17.90
CA ASN A 157 21.96 16.11 17.82
C ASN A 157 22.48 14.66 17.81
N TYR A 158 21.62 13.68 18.16
CA TYR A 158 21.93 12.26 18.17
C TYR A 158 21.19 11.51 17.05
N SER A 159 20.58 12.22 16.10
CA SER A 159 19.75 11.64 15.04
C SER A 159 20.54 10.85 13.99
N LEU A 160 21.87 10.99 13.95
CA LEU A 160 22.71 10.34 12.95
C LEU A 160 22.54 8.80 12.94
N ASP A 161 22.57 8.17 14.10
CA ASP A 161 22.45 6.72 14.20
C ASP A 161 21.06 6.23 13.77
N TRP A 162 20.02 6.95 14.16
CA TRP A 162 18.66 6.69 13.74
C TRP A 162 18.48 6.81 12.22
N ASN A 163 18.92 7.91 11.65
CA ASN A 163 18.83 8.15 10.22
C ASN A 163 19.67 7.14 9.42
N THR A 164 20.85 6.77 9.93
CA THR A 164 21.71 5.74 9.32
C THR A 164 21.02 4.37 9.35
N TYR A 165 20.40 4.02 10.47
CA TYR A 165 19.61 2.79 10.59
C TYR A 165 18.50 2.73 9.52
N LEU A 166 17.69 3.77 9.42
CA LEU A 166 16.61 3.85 8.43
C LEU A 166 17.16 3.79 7.00
N ALA A 167 18.20 4.56 6.69
CA ALA A 167 18.79 4.62 5.36
C ALA A 167 19.34 3.26 4.91
N ARG A 168 20.03 2.53 5.79
CA ARG A 168 20.56 1.19 5.50
C ARG A 168 19.46 0.18 5.23
N ASN A 169 18.41 0.16 6.04
CA ASN A 169 17.27 -0.72 5.80
C ASN A 169 16.59 -0.41 4.46
N GLN A 170 16.31 0.87 4.18
CA GLN A 170 15.73 1.29 2.90
C GLN A 170 16.60 0.86 1.72
N TYR A 171 17.91 1.05 1.79
CA TYR A 171 18.81 0.65 0.71
C TYR A 171 18.78 -0.87 0.46
N VAL A 172 18.91 -1.68 1.50
CA VAL A 172 18.92 -3.15 1.37
C VAL A 172 17.59 -3.67 0.82
N LEU A 173 16.47 -3.15 1.32
CA LEU A 173 15.13 -3.57 0.91
C LEU A 173 14.76 -3.17 -0.53
N GLN A 174 15.51 -2.27 -1.15
CA GLN A 174 15.34 -1.92 -2.57
C GLN A 174 16.16 -2.82 -3.52
N GLN A 175 16.96 -3.77 -3.02
CA GLN A 175 17.90 -4.55 -3.84
C GLN A 175 17.37 -5.91 -4.28
N GLY A 176 16.30 -6.41 -3.69
CA GLY A 176 15.81 -7.75 -3.93
C GLY A 176 14.50 -7.81 -4.70
N THR A 177 14.07 -9.03 -4.98
CA THR A 177 12.71 -9.31 -5.44
C THR A 177 11.91 -9.85 -4.24
N PRO A 178 10.70 -9.35 -4.00
CA PRO A 178 9.87 -9.83 -2.89
C PRO A 178 9.44 -11.28 -3.12
N VAL A 179 9.39 -12.04 -2.03
CA VAL A 179 8.80 -13.39 -2.00
C VAL A 179 7.45 -13.28 -1.33
N VAL A 180 6.40 -13.64 -2.03
CA VAL A 180 5.01 -13.51 -1.59
C VAL A 180 4.28 -14.81 -1.83
N ASP A 181 3.58 -15.33 -0.82
CA ASP A 181 2.97 -16.67 -0.88
C ASP A 181 1.54 -16.63 -1.43
N VAL A 182 0.79 -15.58 -1.10
CA VAL A 182 -0.66 -15.51 -1.30
C VAL A 182 -1.03 -14.23 -2.03
N CYS A 183 -1.96 -14.31 -2.99
CA CYS A 183 -2.66 -13.14 -3.48
C CYS A 183 -4.13 -13.14 -3.03
N ILE A 184 -4.64 -11.99 -2.63
CA ILE A 184 -5.99 -11.80 -2.10
C ILE A 184 -6.77 -10.90 -3.06
N TYR A 185 -7.78 -11.46 -3.71
CA TYR A 185 -8.68 -10.65 -4.53
C TYR A 185 -9.66 -9.91 -3.64
N TYR A 186 -9.66 -8.59 -3.71
CA TYR A 186 -10.55 -7.78 -2.87
C TYR A 186 -11.90 -7.44 -3.52
N GLY A 187 -12.21 -8.06 -4.65
CA GLY A 187 -13.50 -7.93 -5.33
C GLY A 187 -13.57 -6.74 -6.30
N THR A 188 -14.76 -6.48 -6.81
CA THR A 188 -15.05 -5.41 -7.79
C THR A 188 -15.55 -4.13 -7.15
N GLY A 189 -15.46 -3.99 -5.85
CA GLY A 189 -16.03 -2.86 -5.11
C GLY A 189 -15.05 -1.74 -4.87
N ILE A 190 -15.42 -0.55 -5.29
CA ILE A 190 -14.66 0.69 -5.22
C ILE A 190 -14.56 1.25 -3.80
N GLU A 191 -15.40 0.81 -2.88
CA GLU A 191 -15.49 1.36 -1.51
C GLU A 191 -14.84 0.47 -0.44
N LYS A 192 -14.13 -0.58 -0.86
CA LYS A 192 -13.59 -1.51 0.10
C LYS A 192 -12.26 -1.04 0.62
N ARG A 193 -12.29 -0.40 1.75
CA ARG A 193 -11.14 -0.43 2.64
C ARG A 193 -10.82 -1.90 2.90
N ILE A 194 -9.66 -2.29 2.49
CA ILE A 194 -9.10 -3.59 2.80
C ILE A 194 -9.37 -3.87 4.29
N GLN A 195 -10.19 -4.86 4.57
CA GLN A 195 -10.57 -5.15 5.94
C GLN A 195 -9.46 -5.96 6.58
N TYR A 196 -8.66 -5.32 7.41
CA TYR A 196 -7.56 -5.91 8.21
C TYR A 196 -7.89 -7.21 8.97
N LYS A 197 -9.15 -7.63 9.02
CA LYS A 197 -9.57 -8.83 9.77
C LYS A 197 -9.10 -10.15 9.16
N GLN A 198 -9.04 -10.25 7.84
CA GLN A 198 -8.57 -11.47 7.17
C GLN A 198 -7.05 -11.57 7.17
N ASP A 199 -6.38 -10.43 7.14
CA ASP A 199 -4.93 -10.33 6.96
C ASP A 199 -4.15 -10.74 8.20
N SER A 200 -4.71 -10.53 9.40
CA SER A 200 -4.00 -10.85 10.64
C SER A 200 -3.67 -12.33 10.76
N ALA A 201 -4.52 -13.22 10.25
CA ALA A 201 -4.28 -14.66 10.33
C ALA A 201 -3.10 -15.10 9.48
N LEU A 202 -2.94 -14.57 8.26
CA LEU A 202 -1.80 -14.89 7.39
C LEU A 202 -0.50 -14.35 7.97
N MET A 203 -0.49 -13.11 8.43
CA MET A 203 0.69 -12.50 9.05
C MET A 203 1.08 -13.20 10.37
N ASP A 204 0.11 -13.56 11.18
CA ASP A 204 0.36 -14.30 12.44
C ASP A 204 0.95 -15.70 12.17
N LEU A 205 0.70 -16.28 10.99
CA LEU A 205 1.30 -17.53 10.51
C LEU A 205 2.61 -17.35 9.76
N GLY A 206 3.06 -16.11 9.52
CA GLY A 206 4.31 -15.80 8.85
C GLY A 206 4.25 -15.80 7.31
N TYR A 207 3.06 -15.85 6.72
CA TYR A 207 2.89 -15.76 5.27
C TYR A 207 2.82 -14.31 4.78
N GLN A 208 3.48 -14.04 3.65
CA GLN A 208 3.35 -12.77 2.94
C GLN A 208 2.22 -12.84 1.93
N TYR A 209 1.55 -11.71 1.70
CA TYR A 209 0.45 -11.63 0.76
C TYR A 209 0.42 -10.29 0.03
N ASP A 210 -0.18 -10.29 -1.17
CA ASP A 210 -0.51 -9.09 -1.91
C ASP A 210 -2.01 -9.03 -2.18
N TYR A 211 -2.54 -7.81 -2.29
CA TYR A 211 -3.88 -7.60 -2.80
C TYR A 211 -3.87 -7.52 -4.32
N VAL A 212 -4.93 -8.07 -4.93
CA VAL A 212 -5.12 -8.01 -6.37
C VAL A 212 -6.54 -7.55 -6.69
N ASN A 213 -6.68 -6.81 -7.77
CA ASN A 213 -7.94 -6.35 -8.32
C ASN A 213 -8.30 -7.11 -9.60
N SER A 214 -9.42 -6.76 -10.23
CA SER A 214 -9.86 -7.35 -11.49
C SER A 214 -8.87 -7.11 -12.63
N ASP A 215 -8.25 -5.92 -12.72
CA ASP A 215 -7.25 -5.61 -13.76
C ASP A 215 -6.05 -6.56 -13.68
N VAL A 216 -5.57 -6.85 -12.48
CA VAL A 216 -4.45 -7.78 -12.27
C VAL A 216 -4.82 -9.20 -12.69
N ILE A 217 -5.98 -9.68 -12.24
CA ILE A 217 -6.44 -11.04 -12.61
C ILE A 217 -6.58 -11.18 -14.12
N LEU A 218 -7.23 -10.22 -14.78
CA LEU A 218 -7.52 -10.28 -16.21
C LEU A 218 -6.28 -10.10 -17.09
N ASN A 219 -5.37 -9.19 -16.70
CA ASN A 219 -4.35 -8.68 -17.59
C ASN A 219 -2.90 -9.04 -17.19
N GLN A 220 -2.67 -9.52 -15.96
CA GLN A 220 -1.32 -9.76 -15.45
C GLN A 220 -1.08 -11.22 -15.05
N MET A 221 -2.13 -11.96 -14.66
CA MET A 221 -1.97 -13.30 -14.13
C MET A 221 -1.95 -14.37 -15.21
N SER A 222 -1.00 -15.29 -15.08
CA SER A 222 -0.92 -16.56 -15.80
C SER A 222 -0.64 -17.69 -14.82
N VAL A 223 -0.73 -18.95 -15.27
CA VAL A 223 -0.41 -20.11 -14.44
C VAL A 223 0.76 -20.86 -15.06
N GLN A 224 1.75 -21.20 -14.23
CA GLN A 224 2.89 -22.01 -14.62
C GLN A 224 3.27 -22.92 -13.45
N ASP A 225 3.38 -24.22 -13.73
CA ASP A 225 3.73 -25.25 -12.73
C ASP A 225 2.83 -25.22 -11.47
N GLY A 226 1.53 -24.94 -11.66
CA GLY A 226 0.54 -24.85 -10.58
C GLY A 226 0.56 -23.56 -9.77
N LYS A 227 1.48 -22.63 -10.07
CA LYS A 227 1.58 -21.33 -9.41
C LYS A 227 0.98 -20.21 -10.26
N ILE A 228 0.46 -19.21 -9.62
CA ILE A 228 -0.04 -17.99 -10.26
C ILE A 228 1.13 -17.04 -10.44
N CYS A 229 1.48 -16.72 -11.68
CA CYS A 229 2.68 -15.95 -12.04
C CYS A 229 2.32 -14.58 -12.61
N LEU A 230 3.14 -13.59 -12.28
CA LEU A 230 3.14 -12.24 -12.84
C LEU A 230 4.28 -12.07 -13.87
N PRO A 231 4.17 -11.13 -14.84
CA PRO A 231 5.19 -10.92 -15.87
C PRO A 231 6.58 -10.55 -15.35
N ASN A 232 6.65 -9.98 -14.14
CA ASN A 232 7.90 -9.57 -13.50
C ASN A 232 8.59 -10.69 -12.69
N GLY A 233 8.07 -11.91 -12.75
CA GLY A 233 8.64 -13.10 -12.11
C GLY A 233 8.15 -13.38 -10.69
N ILE A 234 7.29 -12.55 -10.12
CA ILE A 234 6.62 -12.86 -8.86
C ILE A 234 5.60 -13.98 -9.10
N SER A 235 5.50 -14.90 -8.14
CA SER A 235 4.52 -15.99 -8.18
C SER A 235 3.87 -16.20 -6.82
N TYR A 236 2.61 -16.63 -6.86
CA TYR A 236 1.80 -16.94 -5.69
C TYR A 236 1.41 -18.43 -5.70
N GLU A 237 1.35 -19.02 -4.52
CA GLU A 237 0.91 -20.41 -4.34
C GLU A 237 -0.62 -20.54 -4.49
N LEU A 238 -1.36 -19.50 -4.10
CA LEU A 238 -2.83 -19.51 -4.16
C LEU A 238 -3.44 -18.11 -4.26
N LEU A 239 -4.67 -18.06 -4.79
CA LEU A 239 -5.54 -16.89 -4.80
C LEU A 239 -6.68 -17.08 -3.81
N VAL A 240 -6.85 -16.09 -2.91
CA VAL A 240 -7.98 -16.04 -1.97
C VAL A 240 -9.08 -15.17 -2.56
N LEU A 241 -10.32 -15.70 -2.60
CA LEU A 241 -11.51 -14.95 -3.00
C LEU A 241 -12.13 -14.23 -1.81
N PRO A 242 -12.76 -13.05 -2.02
CA PRO A 242 -13.43 -12.31 -0.95
C PRO A 242 -14.69 -13.02 -0.45
N GLU A 243 -15.10 -12.71 0.77
CA GLU A 243 -16.38 -13.20 1.34
C GLU A 243 -17.63 -12.56 0.70
N GLU A 244 -17.56 -12.24 -0.58
CA GLU A 244 -18.65 -11.60 -1.31
C GLU A 244 -19.41 -12.61 -2.16
N SER A 245 -20.70 -12.33 -2.30
CA SER A 245 -21.59 -13.20 -3.07
C SER A 245 -21.43 -13.01 -4.60
N GLY A 246 -20.85 -11.90 -5.03
CA GLY A 246 -20.84 -11.53 -6.46
C GLY A 246 -19.44 -11.35 -7.05
N ILE A 247 -19.32 -11.70 -8.34
CA ILE A 247 -18.10 -11.52 -9.15
C ILE A 247 -18.49 -11.15 -10.59
N SER A 248 -17.64 -10.42 -11.32
CA SER A 248 -17.90 -10.20 -12.74
C SER A 248 -17.69 -11.49 -13.54
N ILE A 249 -18.40 -11.64 -14.65
CA ILE A 249 -18.34 -12.85 -15.49
C ILE A 249 -16.93 -13.02 -16.04
N GLU A 250 -16.32 -11.95 -16.50
CA GLU A 250 -14.98 -11.96 -17.09
C GLU A 250 -13.93 -12.46 -16.08
N VAL A 251 -13.98 -11.96 -14.83
CA VAL A 251 -13.07 -12.41 -13.76
C VAL A 251 -13.34 -13.87 -13.41
N LEU A 252 -14.60 -14.29 -13.35
CA LEU A 252 -14.95 -15.70 -13.07
C LEU A 252 -14.44 -16.64 -14.16
N GLU A 253 -14.57 -16.25 -15.44
CA GLU A 253 -14.07 -17.03 -16.57
C GLU A 253 -12.54 -17.14 -16.52
N LYS A 254 -11.85 -16.04 -16.26
CA LYS A 254 -10.39 -16.05 -16.09
C LYS A 254 -9.94 -16.96 -14.93
N ILE A 255 -10.62 -16.87 -13.78
CA ILE A 255 -10.34 -17.76 -12.63
C ILE A 255 -10.58 -19.23 -13.02
N ARG A 256 -11.65 -19.52 -13.75
CA ARG A 256 -11.93 -20.88 -14.25
C ARG A 256 -10.78 -21.39 -15.13
N GLU A 257 -10.30 -20.57 -16.06
CA GLU A 257 -9.14 -20.92 -16.91
C GLU A 257 -7.92 -21.22 -16.05
N MET A 258 -7.59 -20.34 -15.09
CA MET A 258 -6.46 -20.53 -14.17
C MET A 258 -6.56 -21.84 -13.38
N VAL A 259 -7.77 -22.23 -12.94
CA VAL A 259 -7.99 -23.52 -12.26
C VAL A 259 -7.75 -24.71 -13.22
N TYR A 260 -8.19 -24.63 -14.47
CA TYR A 260 -7.87 -25.67 -15.46
C TYR A 260 -6.36 -25.79 -15.73
N ASP A 261 -5.64 -24.68 -15.64
CA ASP A 261 -4.18 -24.64 -15.78
C ASP A 261 -3.43 -25.04 -14.50
N GLY A 262 -4.16 -25.38 -13.42
CA GLY A 262 -3.62 -25.93 -12.18
C GLY A 262 -3.49 -24.97 -11.01
N ALA A 263 -4.00 -23.73 -11.10
CA ALA A 263 -3.95 -22.77 -9.98
C ALA A 263 -4.82 -23.23 -8.80
N THR A 264 -4.35 -22.94 -7.59
CA THR A 264 -5.11 -23.14 -6.35
C THR A 264 -5.92 -21.89 -6.01
N ILE A 265 -7.23 -22.02 -5.91
CA ILE A 265 -8.17 -20.95 -5.54
C ILE A 265 -8.86 -21.33 -4.24
N VAL A 266 -8.90 -20.41 -3.28
CA VAL A 266 -9.50 -20.62 -1.95
C VAL A 266 -10.53 -19.52 -1.66
N GLY A 267 -11.65 -19.89 -1.06
CA GLY A 267 -12.67 -18.94 -0.63
C GLY A 267 -14.09 -19.39 -0.95
N PRO A 268 -15.08 -18.58 -0.60
CA PRO A 268 -16.49 -18.90 -0.84
C PRO A 268 -16.80 -18.88 -2.34
N ARG A 269 -17.71 -19.75 -2.75
CA ARG A 269 -18.19 -19.78 -4.13
C ARG A 269 -19.05 -18.54 -4.39
N PRO A 270 -18.75 -17.73 -5.44
CA PRO A 270 -19.64 -16.67 -5.89
C PRO A 270 -21.00 -17.22 -6.35
N ILE A 271 -22.08 -16.52 -6.01
CA ILE A 271 -23.45 -16.97 -6.29
C ILE A 271 -24.22 -16.05 -7.24
N CYS A 272 -23.68 -14.88 -7.56
CA CYS A 272 -24.29 -13.96 -8.53
C CYS A 272 -23.20 -13.22 -9.33
N SER A 273 -23.61 -12.71 -10.49
CA SER A 273 -22.74 -11.83 -11.29
C SER A 273 -22.93 -10.36 -10.87
N ILE A 274 -21.85 -9.56 -11.03
CA ILE A 274 -21.83 -8.11 -10.83
C ILE A 274 -21.50 -7.46 -12.17
N GLY A 275 -22.16 -6.33 -12.48
CA GLY A 275 -21.96 -5.55 -13.70
C GLY A 275 -23.12 -5.63 -14.68
N LEU A 276 -23.04 -4.79 -15.73
CA LEU A 276 -24.01 -4.83 -16.83
C LEU A 276 -23.72 -6.08 -17.71
N TYR A 277 -24.75 -6.84 -17.97
CA TYR A 277 -24.69 -7.86 -19.01
C TYR A 277 -24.61 -7.17 -20.38
N LYS A 278 -23.65 -7.56 -21.19
CA LYS A 278 -23.66 -7.30 -22.61
C LYS A 278 -24.38 -8.38 -23.35
#